data_292b386615313a7b84919331e8c154c3
#
_entry.id   292b386615313a7b84919331e8c154c3
#
_cell.length_a   1.000
_cell.length_b   1.000
_cell.length_c   1.000
_cell.angle_alpha   90.00
_cell.angle_beta   90.00
_cell.angle_gamma   90.00
#
_symmetry.space_group_name_H-M   'P 1'
#
loop_
_entity.id
_entity.type
_entity.pdbx_description
1 polymer ?
#
loop_
_entity_poly.entity_id
_entity_poly.type
_entity_poly.pdbx_seq_one_letter_code
_entity_poly.pdbx_strand_id
1 'polypeptide(L)'
;HVAKAFNSNHQILLAEKAKELARDHEDDEYPVRLLCVDSLTAHFRAEYVGRGQLAERQQKLNKHLHDLMRIGDLYNTAVLVTNQVASNPDSYFGDPTQPIGGNILGHTSTFRIYLRKSKGDKRIVRLVDAPNLADGEAVMRVQDGGLKPE
;
A
#
# COMPACT_ATOMS: atom_id res chain seq x y z
N HIS A 1 12.56 3.42 12.45
CA HIS A 1 13.48 3.65 11.34
C HIS A 1 12.72 4.21 10.14
N VAL A 2 13.27 5.24 9.49
CA VAL A 2 12.73 5.83 8.26
C VAL A 2 13.82 5.75 7.19
N ALA A 3 13.47 5.20 6.03
CA ALA A 3 14.37 5.12 4.89
C ALA A 3 13.67 5.60 3.62
N LYS A 4 14.43 6.18 2.68
CA LYS A 4 13.92 6.68 1.41
C LYS A 4 14.49 5.86 0.26
N ALA A 5 13.61 5.25 -0.52
CA ALA A 5 13.97 4.61 -1.77
C ALA A 5 14.15 5.64 -2.89
N PHE A 6 15.08 5.39 -3.80
CA PHE A 6 15.34 6.24 -4.97
C PHE A 6 14.88 5.58 -6.28
N ASN A 7 14.67 4.26 -6.26
CA ASN A 7 14.19 3.47 -7.39
C ASN A 7 13.58 2.14 -6.90
N SER A 8 13.01 1.34 -7.81
CA SER A 8 12.34 0.08 -7.46
C SER A 8 13.29 -0.96 -6.86
N ASN A 9 14.51 -1.08 -7.37
CA ASN A 9 15.50 -2.01 -6.84
C ASN A 9 15.93 -1.59 -5.41
N HIS A 10 16.08 -0.28 -5.17
CA HIS A 10 16.39 0.23 -3.82
C HIS A 10 15.21 0.00 -2.86
N GLN A 11 13.96 0.15 -3.33
CA GLN A 11 12.77 -0.17 -2.52
C GLN A 11 12.76 -1.66 -2.12
N ILE A 12 13.08 -2.57 -3.03
CA ILE A 12 13.21 -4.01 -2.75
C ILE A 12 14.33 -4.26 -1.72
N LEU A 13 15.49 -3.62 -1.88
CA LEU A 13 16.60 -3.74 -0.95
C LEU A 13 16.25 -3.23 0.46
N LEU A 14 15.48 -2.13 0.56
CA LEU A 14 15.01 -1.63 1.86
C LEU A 14 14.02 -2.59 2.53
N ALA A 15 13.23 -3.35 1.77
CA ALA A 15 12.37 -4.40 2.33
C ALA A 15 13.20 -5.56 2.91
N GLU A 16 14.30 -5.96 2.25
CA GLU A 16 15.23 -6.96 2.82
C GLU A 16 15.89 -6.46 4.11
N LYS A 17 16.26 -5.18 4.17
CA LYS A 17 16.75 -4.55 5.42
C LYS A 17 15.71 -4.50 6.52
N ALA A 18 14.46 -4.22 6.19
CA ALA A 18 13.35 -4.27 7.15
C ALA A 18 13.14 -5.69 7.71
N LYS A 19 13.32 -6.72 6.86
CA LYS A 19 13.28 -8.13 7.27
C LYS A 19 14.42 -8.47 8.22
N GLU A 20 15.66 -8.02 7.93
CA GLU A 20 16.80 -8.19 8.84
C GLU A 20 16.52 -7.55 10.20
N LEU A 21 16.02 -6.30 10.21
CA LEU A 21 15.64 -5.61 11.45
C LEU A 21 14.55 -6.34 12.22
N ALA A 22 13.52 -6.86 11.54
CA ALA A 22 12.45 -7.60 12.20
C ALA A 22 12.96 -8.89 12.83
N ARG A 23 13.86 -9.62 12.15
CA ARG A 23 14.53 -10.84 12.67
C ARG A 23 15.42 -10.52 13.87
N ASP A 24 16.28 -9.51 13.73
CA ASP A 24 17.31 -9.19 14.73
C ASP A 24 16.69 -8.63 16.03
N HIS A 25 15.44 -8.16 15.99
CA HIS A 25 14.69 -7.61 17.11
C HIS A 25 13.42 -8.42 17.45
N GLU A 26 13.34 -9.68 17.03
CA GLU A 26 12.14 -10.52 17.21
C GLU A 26 11.86 -10.80 18.69
N ASP A 27 12.89 -11.05 19.48
CA ASP A 27 12.83 -11.38 20.89
C ASP A 27 12.97 -10.16 21.82
N ASP A 28 13.03 -8.95 21.27
CA ASP A 28 13.13 -7.73 22.06
C ASP A 28 11.81 -7.42 22.78
N GLU A 29 11.90 -6.64 23.86
CA GLU A 29 10.72 -6.11 24.57
C GLU A 29 9.82 -5.30 23.62
N TYR A 30 10.42 -4.63 22.63
CA TYR A 30 9.72 -3.82 21.62
C TYR A 30 10.09 -4.28 20.20
N PRO A 31 9.57 -5.43 19.74
CA PRO A 31 9.86 -5.94 18.40
C PRO A 31 9.23 -5.07 17.31
N VAL A 32 9.68 -5.22 16.07
CA VAL A 32 9.08 -4.54 14.91
C VAL A 32 7.66 -5.07 14.68
N ARG A 33 6.64 -4.25 14.87
CA ARG A 33 5.22 -4.63 14.73
C ARG A 33 4.51 -4.01 13.54
N LEU A 34 5.12 -3.01 12.91
CA LEU A 34 4.54 -2.33 11.77
C LEU A 34 5.62 -1.98 10.74
N LEU A 35 5.37 -2.34 9.49
CA LEU A 35 6.14 -1.94 8.32
C LEU A 35 5.24 -1.12 7.39
N CYS A 36 5.61 0.14 7.14
CA CYS A 36 4.91 1.01 6.23
C CYS A 36 5.71 1.23 4.94
N VAL A 37 5.08 1.08 3.78
CA VAL A 37 5.64 1.37 2.45
C VAL A 37 4.82 2.44 1.75
N ASP A 38 5.37 3.66 1.65
CA ASP A 38 4.72 4.80 0.98
C ASP A 38 5.60 5.32 -0.18
N SER A 39 5.20 5.12 -1.39
CA SER A 39 4.12 4.29 -1.90
C SER A 39 4.69 3.06 -2.63
N LEU A 40 3.94 1.99 -2.58
CA LEU A 40 4.37 0.70 -3.14
C LEU A 40 4.68 0.76 -4.64
N THR A 41 3.89 1.50 -5.42
CA THR A 41 3.93 1.43 -6.90
C THR A 41 4.68 2.58 -7.56
N ALA A 42 5.06 3.63 -6.83
CA ALA A 42 5.60 4.86 -7.42
C ALA A 42 6.85 4.62 -8.27
N HIS A 43 7.85 3.94 -7.73
CA HIS A 43 9.11 3.67 -8.44
C HIS A 43 8.93 2.69 -9.59
N PHE A 44 8.16 1.62 -9.39
CA PHE A 44 7.87 0.66 -10.46
C PHE A 44 7.17 1.32 -11.66
N ARG A 45 6.35 2.31 -11.39
CA ARG A 45 5.64 3.05 -12.44
C ARG A 45 6.53 4.03 -13.20
N ALA A 46 7.45 4.65 -12.49
CA ALA A 46 8.40 5.60 -13.09
C ALA A 46 9.45 4.91 -13.97
N GLU A 47 9.87 3.70 -13.62
CA GLU A 47 10.94 2.99 -14.32
C GLU A 47 10.43 2.12 -15.47
N TYR A 48 9.28 1.44 -15.28
CA TYR A 48 8.72 0.53 -16.27
C TYR A 48 7.60 1.23 -17.04
N VAL A 49 7.97 1.99 -18.07
CA VAL A 49 7.06 2.81 -18.88
C VAL A 49 6.71 2.13 -20.19
N GLY A 50 5.43 2.22 -20.57
CA GLY A 50 4.93 1.68 -21.84
C GLY A 50 4.46 0.23 -21.76
N ARG A 51 3.75 -0.19 -22.83
CA ARG A 51 3.09 -1.50 -22.88
C ARG A 51 4.06 -2.67 -22.89
N GLY A 52 5.23 -2.51 -23.48
CA GLY A 52 6.24 -3.58 -23.59
C GLY A 52 6.87 -3.97 -22.24
N GLN A 53 6.86 -3.09 -21.25
CA GLN A 53 7.44 -3.35 -19.93
C GLN A 53 6.40 -3.71 -18.86
N LEU A 54 5.14 -3.80 -19.24
CA LEU A 54 4.05 -4.07 -18.31
C LEU A 54 4.22 -5.41 -17.58
N ALA A 55 4.56 -6.47 -18.31
CA ALA A 55 4.73 -7.80 -17.76
C ALA A 55 5.87 -7.85 -16.75
N GLU A 56 7.03 -7.28 -17.07
CA GLU A 56 8.17 -7.22 -16.17
C GLU A 56 7.86 -6.42 -14.90
N ARG A 57 7.22 -5.25 -15.05
CA ARG A 57 6.74 -4.45 -13.93
C ARG A 57 5.85 -5.25 -13.00
N GLN A 58 4.88 -5.98 -13.56
CA GLN A 58 3.94 -6.78 -12.78
C GLN A 58 4.63 -7.94 -12.06
N GLN A 59 5.55 -8.62 -12.70
CA GLN A 59 6.32 -9.69 -12.06
C GLN A 59 7.15 -9.19 -10.87
N LYS A 60 7.87 -8.09 -11.03
CA LYS A 60 8.69 -7.51 -9.98
C LYS A 60 7.83 -6.98 -8.81
N LEU A 61 6.73 -6.31 -9.12
CA LEU A 61 5.80 -5.83 -8.11
C LEU A 61 5.16 -6.97 -7.33
N ASN A 62 4.74 -8.04 -8.01
CA ASN A 62 4.19 -9.22 -7.38
C ASN A 62 5.18 -9.90 -6.44
N LYS A 63 6.41 -10.08 -6.91
CA LYS A 63 7.49 -10.64 -6.07
C LYS A 63 7.72 -9.77 -4.82
N HIS A 64 7.82 -8.46 -4.99
CA HIS A 64 8.03 -7.54 -3.87
C HIS A 64 6.88 -7.59 -2.84
N LEU A 65 5.63 -7.67 -3.30
CA LEU A 65 4.47 -7.86 -2.43
C LEU A 65 4.53 -9.16 -1.64
N HIS A 66 4.87 -10.27 -2.29
CA HIS A 66 5.02 -11.56 -1.60
C HIS A 66 6.15 -11.53 -0.56
N ASP A 67 7.26 -10.85 -0.86
CA ASP A 67 8.36 -10.68 0.09
C ASP A 67 7.92 -9.86 1.31
N LEU A 68 7.12 -8.79 1.12
CA LEU A 68 6.53 -8.01 2.21
C LEU A 68 5.56 -8.82 3.06
N MET A 69 4.66 -9.59 2.44
CA MET A 69 3.73 -10.47 3.17
C MET A 69 4.48 -11.49 4.02
N ARG A 70 5.52 -12.08 3.45
CA ARG A 70 6.36 -13.06 4.16
C ARG A 70 7.05 -12.46 5.39
N ILE A 71 7.43 -11.17 5.36
CA ILE A 71 7.93 -10.46 6.55
C ILE A 71 6.82 -10.41 7.62
N GLY A 72 5.62 -10.04 7.22
CA GLY A 72 4.45 -10.00 8.11
C GLY A 72 4.20 -11.32 8.81
N ASP A 73 4.16 -12.40 8.04
CA ASP A 73 3.86 -13.75 8.53
C ASP A 73 4.97 -14.30 9.46
N LEU A 74 6.24 -14.12 9.07
CA LEU A 74 7.37 -14.68 9.81
C LEU A 74 7.64 -13.97 11.15
N TYR A 75 7.44 -12.65 11.20
CA TYR A 75 7.82 -11.83 12.36
C TYR A 75 6.62 -11.19 13.06
N ASN A 76 5.42 -11.63 12.76
CA ASN A 76 4.17 -11.07 13.33
C ASN A 76 4.13 -9.53 13.23
N THR A 77 4.47 -9.03 12.04
CA THR A 77 4.57 -7.61 11.69
C THR A 77 3.42 -7.22 10.78
N ALA A 78 2.64 -6.23 11.14
CA ALA A 78 1.63 -5.67 10.25
C ALA A 78 2.31 -4.93 9.08
N VAL A 79 1.84 -5.17 7.85
CA VAL A 79 2.35 -4.49 6.66
C VAL A 79 1.30 -3.55 6.11
N LEU A 80 1.60 -2.25 6.11
CA LEU A 80 0.77 -1.20 5.56
C LEU A 80 1.43 -0.65 4.29
N VAL A 81 0.71 -0.70 3.18
CA VAL A 81 1.19 -0.12 1.92
C VAL A 81 0.23 0.97 1.44
N THR A 82 0.76 2.07 0.94
CA THR A 82 -0.04 3.05 0.23
C THR A 82 0.08 2.84 -1.27
N ASN A 83 -0.98 3.16 -1.99
CA ASN A 83 -1.04 3.08 -3.44
C ASN A 83 -1.80 4.27 -4.00
N GLN A 84 -1.51 4.63 -5.23
CA GLN A 84 -2.22 5.66 -5.96
C GLN A 84 -3.36 5.07 -6.79
N VAL A 85 -4.30 5.91 -7.15
CA VAL A 85 -5.36 5.60 -8.10
C VAL A 85 -5.13 6.35 -9.41
N ALA A 86 -5.61 5.80 -10.51
CA ALA A 86 -5.66 6.46 -11.80
C ALA A 86 -7.10 6.53 -12.28
N SER A 87 -7.46 7.63 -12.95
CA SER A 87 -8.76 7.72 -13.61
C SER A 87 -8.81 6.81 -14.83
N ASN A 88 -9.88 6.05 -14.94
CA ASN A 88 -10.20 5.32 -16.16
C ASN A 88 -11.20 6.16 -16.97
N PRO A 89 -10.77 6.81 -18.07
CA PRO A 89 -11.65 7.67 -18.86
C PRO A 89 -12.77 6.90 -19.56
N ASP A 90 -12.63 5.58 -19.70
CA ASP A 90 -13.61 4.72 -20.35
C ASP A 90 -14.72 4.25 -19.40
N SER A 91 -14.69 4.65 -18.14
CA SER A 91 -15.73 4.34 -17.17
C SER A 91 -16.87 5.36 -17.27
N TYR A 92 -17.96 4.98 -17.91
CA TYR A 92 -19.15 5.82 -18.08
C TYR A 92 -20.09 5.78 -16.85
N PHE A 93 -19.93 4.83 -15.94
CA PHE A 93 -20.77 4.67 -14.76
C PHE A 93 -19.93 4.39 -13.51
N GLY A 94 -20.29 4.99 -12.39
CA GLY A 94 -19.64 4.79 -11.09
C GLY A 94 -18.38 5.63 -10.88
N ASP A 95 -17.52 5.22 -9.94
CA ASP A 95 -16.26 5.88 -9.66
C ASP A 95 -15.24 5.51 -10.75
N PRO A 96 -14.75 6.48 -11.56
CA PRO A 96 -13.81 6.21 -12.63
C PRO A 96 -12.40 5.88 -12.12
N THR A 97 -12.14 5.95 -10.81
CA THR A 97 -10.82 5.72 -10.25
C THR A 97 -10.55 4.24 -10.01
N GLN A 98 -9.38 3.78 -10.45
CA GLN A 98 -8.93 2.41 -10.23
C GLN A 98 -7.55 2.40 -9.57
N PRO A 99 -7.26 1.45 -8.66
CA PRO A 99 -5.96 1.33 -8.05
C PRO A 99 -4.89 1.01 -9.09
N ILE A 100 -3.76 1.69 -8.99
CA ILE A 100 -2.59 1.41 -9.83
C ILE A 100 -2.00 0.06 -9.40
N GLY A 101 -1.51 -0.73 -10.37
CA GLY A 101 -0.97 -2.07 -10.11
C GLY A 101 -1.93 -3.21 -10.46
N GLY A 102 -3.18 -2.87 -10.82
CA GLY A 102 -4.18 -3.83 -11.32
C GLY A 102 -4.57 -4.88 -10.30
N ASN A 103 -4.94 -6.06 -10.78
CA ASN A 103 -5.48 -7.15 -9.96
C ASN A 103 -4.50 -7.73 -8.93
N ILE A 104 -3.18 -7.56 -9.13
CA ILE A 104 -2.17 -8.11 -8.21
C ILE A 104 -2.39 -7.57 -6.80
N LEU A 105 -2.52 -6.25 -6.65
CA LEU A 105 -2.79 -5.64 -5.35
C LEU A 105 -4.15 -6.06 -4.77
N GLY A 106 -5.15 -6.18 -5.64
CA GLY A 106 -6.48 -6.60 -5.22
C GLY A 106 -6.55 -8.01 -4.65
N HIS A 107 -5.72 -8.93 -5.14
CA HIS A 107 -5.69 -10.32 -4.68
C HIS A 107 -4.71 -10.58 -3.54
N THR A 108 -3.71 -9.72 -3.39
CA THR A 108 -2.65 -9.91 -2.39
C THR A 108 -2.99 -9.22 -1.05
N SER A 109 -3.70 -8.10 -1.09
CA SER A 109 -4.04 -7.33 0.11
C SER A 109 -5.20 -7.97 0.86
N THR A 110 -5.04 -8.23 2.17
CA THR A 110 -6.10 -8.74 3.06
C THR A 110 -7.18 -7.70 3.30
N PHE A 111 -6.79 -6.45 3.51
CA PHE A 111 -7.69 -5.32 3.70
C PHE A 111 -7.37 -4.23 2.69
N ARG A 112 -8.41 -3.65 2.09
CA ARG A 112 -8.25 -2.51 1.19
C ARG A 112 -9.12 -1.35 1.64
N ILE A 113 -8.48 -0.21 1.86
CA ILE A 113 -9.14 1.03 2.27
C ILE A 113 -8.93 2.06 1.16
N TYR A 114 -10.02 2.63 0.69
CA TYR A 114 -10.02 3.71 -0.28
C TYR A 114 -10.23 5.05 0.42
N LEU A 115 -9.32 5.98 0.17
CA LEU A 115 -9.36 7.34 0.72
C LEU A 115 -9.65 8.33 -0.41
N ARG A 116 -10.68 9.14 -0.27
CA ARG A 116 -10.97 10.20 -1.21
C ARG A 116 -11.17 11.55 -0.53
N LYS A 117 -10.76 12.60 -1.21
CA LYS A 117 -11.03 13.96 -0.77
C LYS A 117 -12.53 14.25 -0.88
N SER A 118 -13.06 14.97 0.11
CA SER A 118 -14.40 15.51 0.13
C SER A 118 -14.36 17.03 0.31
N LYS A 119 -15.45 17.65 0.70
CA LYS A 119 -15.54 19.10 0.85
C LYS A 119 -14.66 19.58 2.02
N GLY A 120 -13.84 20.60 1.78
CA GLY A 120 -12.97 21.21 2.79
C GLY A 120 -11.92 20.25 3.34
N ASP A 121 -11.86 20.13 4.64
CA ASP A 121 -10.93 19.28 5.41
C ASP A 121 -11.36 17.81 5.51
N LYS A 122 -12.55 17.47 5.01
CA LYS A 122 -13.11 16.13 5.09
C LYS A 122 -12.45 15.15 4.12
N ARG A 123 -12.32 13.92 4.59
CA ARG A 123 -11.89 12.74 3.81
C ARG A 123 -12.88 11.62 4.04
N ILE A 124 -13.24 10.94 2.99
CA ILE A 124 -14.06 9.74 3.06
C ILE A 124 -13.13 8.55 3.05
N VAL A 125 -13.35 7.66 4.02
CA VAL A 125 -12.61 6.41 4.23
C VAL A 125 -13.57 5.28 3.96
N ARG A 126 -13.35 4.52 2.90
CA ARG A 126 -14.20 3.39 2.53
C ARG A 126 -13.43 2.09 2.64
N LEU A 127 -13.97 1.13 3.38
CA LEU A 127 -13.52 -0.25 3.35
C LEU A 127 -14.02 -0.89 2.04
N VAL A 128 -13.11 -1.24 1.16
CA VAL A 128 -13.43 -1.76 -0.19
C VAL A 128 -13.41 -3.27 -0.22
N ASP A 129 -12.56 -3.85 0.64
CA ASP A 129 -12.40 -5.30 0.73
C ASP A 129 -11.87 -5.68 2.11
N ALA A 130 -12.48 -6.72 2.68
CA ALA A 130 -12.04 -7.32 3.93
C ALA A 130 -12.64 -8.72 4.06
N PRO A 131 -11.90 -9.73 4.53
CA PRO A 131 -12.38 -11.11 4.58
C PRO A 131 -13.50 -11.35 5.59
N ASN A 132 -13.63 -10.50 6.60
CA ASN A 132 -14.51 -10.71 7.75
C ASN A 132 -15.29 -9.47 8.19
N LEU A 133 -15.27 -8.41 7.40
CA LEU A 133 -15.98 -7.16 7.69
C LEU A 133 -16.90 -6.81 6.51
N ALA A 134 -18.06 -6.28 6.82
CA ALA A 134 -18.94 -5.73 5.79
C ALA A 134 -18.34 -4.44 5.21
N ASP A 135 -18.70 -4.13 3.98
CA ASP A 135 -18.39 -2.83 3.38
C ASP A 135 -18.87 -1.70 4.28
N GLY A 136 -18.02 -0.70 4.45
CA GLY A 136 -18.31 0.43 5.32
C GLY A 136 -17.67 1.71 4.83
N GLU A 137 -18.25 2.84 5.20
CA GLU A 137 -17.72 4.17 4.92
C GLU A 137 -17.77 5.01 6.19
N ALA A 138 -16.70 5.78 6.43
CA ALA A 138 -16.59 6.74 7.50
C ALA A 138 -16.05 8.08 6.99
N VAL A 139 -16.32 9.14 7.71
CA VAL A 139 -15.80 10.47 7.40
C VAL A 139 -14.78 10.86 8.48
N MET A 140 -13.64 11.36 8.05
CA MET A 140 -12.64 11.96 8.93
C MET A 140 -12.28 13.37 8.48
N ARG A 141 -11.75 14.18 9.38
CA ARG A 141 -11.25 15.53 9.12
C ARG A 141 -9.74 15.59 9.29
N VAL A 142 -9.08 16.32 8.39
CA VAL A 142 -7.64 16.64 8.50
C VAL A 142 -7.51 18.04 9.08
N GLN A 143 -7.03 18.15 10.30
CA GLN A 143 -6.92 19.40 11.06
C GLN A 143 -5.52 19.55 11.63
N ASP A 144 -5.17 20.72 12.17
CA ASP A 144 -3.84 21.01 12.74
C ASP A 144 -3.43 20.04 13.86
N GLY A 145 -4.39 19.49 14.58
CA GLY A 145 -4.14 18.46 15.59
C GLY A 145 -4.15 17.01 15.07
N GLY A 146 -4.09 16.80 13.74
CA GLY A 146 -4.11 15.49 13.09
C GLY A 146 -5.48 15.06 12.56
N LEU A 147 -5.72 13.76 12.49
CA LEU A 147 -6.97 13.19 12.01
C LEU A 147 -8.02 13.14 13.13
N LYS A 148 -9.21 13.64 12.84
CA LYS A 148 -10.35 13.62 13.76
C LYS A 148 -11.54 12.91 13.12
N PRO A 149 -12.33 12.14 13.88
CA PRO A 149 -13.61 11.62 13.40
C PRO A 149 -14.57 12.80 13.17
N GLU A 150 -15.55 12.59 12.28
CA GLU A 150 -16.68 13.53 12.14
C GLU A 150 -17.78 13.22 13.14
#